data_afd8c700ef9d1ec249ac2ff592d86817
#
_entry.id   afd8c700ef9d1ec249ac2ff592d86817
#
_cell.length_a   1.000
_cell.length_b   1.000
_cell.length_c   1.000
_cell.angle_alpha   90.00
_cell.angle_beta   90.00
_cell.angle_gamma   90.00
#
_symmetry.space_group_name_H-M   'P 1'
#
loop_
_entity.id
_entity.type
_entity.pdbx_description
1 polymer ?
#
loop_
_entity_poly.entity_id
_entity_poly.type
_entity_poly.pdbx_seq_one_letter_code
_entity_poly.pdbx_strand_id
1 'polypeptide(L)'
;DRRQRQMCIRDSMPCVEAGAVYEHKYLLGTSMARPAIAKKLVEIARKEGATAICHGATGKGNDQIRFELGIKALAPDLKIIAPWRMTDIWKMQSREDEIAYCKAHGIHLPFDDSHSYSRDRNLWHISHEGLELEDPSQEPNYDHLLVLSVTPEHAPDEGEYVTMTFEKGVPTSVNGKKMKVADIIRELNRLGGKHGIGIIDIVENRVVGMKSRGVYETPGGTILMEAHEQLEELILDRETLETKKKLGSQLAQVVYEGKWFTPLREAIQAFVESTQKYVTGEVKFKLYKGNIIKAGTTSPYSLYNESLASFTTGDMYDHHDADGFITLFGLPLKVRALMMQEVKNNNK
;
A
#
# COMPACT_ATOMS: atom_id res chain seq x y z
N ASP A 1 -14.23 -12.97 9.41
CA ASP A 1 -14.26 -13.17 7.96
C ASP A 1 -15.11 -12.14 7.19
N ARG A 2 -16.35 -11.87 7.63
CA ARG A 2 -17.21 -10.84 7.00
C ARG A 2 -16.61 -9.43 7.10
N ARG A 3 -15.92 -9.11 8.21
CA ARG A 3 -15.25 -7.82 8.44
C ARG A 3 -14.02 -7.67 7.54
N GLN A 4 -13.24 -8.73 7.38
CA GLN A 4 -12.07 -8.74 6.50
C GLN A 4 -12.47 -8.61 5.02
N ARG A 5 -13.58 -9.24 4.60
CA ARG A 5 -14.13 -9.05 3.24
C ARG A 5 -14.54 -7.59 2.97
N GLN A 6 -15.15 -6.93 3.95
CA GLN A 6 -15.56 -5.54 3.82
C GLN A 6 -14.34 -4.60 3.75
N MET A 7 -13.29 -4.87 4.54
CA MET A 7 -12.01 -4.16 4.46
C MET A 7 -11.40 -4.30 3.05
N CYS A 8 -11.33 -5.51 2.49
CA CYS A 8 -10.73 -5.74 1.18
C CYS A 8 -11.45 -5.00 0.05
N ILE A 9 -12.79 -5.04 0.01
CA ILE A 9 -13.54 -4.45 -1.10
C ILE A 9 -13.61 -2.92 -1.00
N ARG A 10 -13.75 -2.38 0.21
CA ARG A 10 -14.04 -0.97 0.41
C ARG A 10 -12.83 -0.11 0.75
N ASP A 11 -11.84 -0.70 1.40
CA ASP A 11 -10.71 0.05 1.95
C ASP A 11 -9.38 -0.32 1.26
N SER A 12 -9.18 -1.58 0.85
CA SER A 12 -7.94 -2.01 0.16
C SER A 12 -8.00 -1.77 -1.34
N MET A 13 -9.12 -2.08 -2.01
CA MET A 13 -9.23 -1.89 -3.46
C MET A 13 -9.03 -0.43 -3.91
N PRO A 14 -9.60 0.59 -3.24
CA PRO A 14 -9.28 1.97 -3.55
C PRO A 14 -7.78 2.30 -3.52
N CYS A 15 -7.04 1.71 -2.58
CA CYS A 15 -5.59 1.88 -2.51
C CYS A 15 -4.87 1.16 -3.65
N VAL A 16 -5.33 -0.04 -4.04
CA VAL A 16 -4.79 -0.79 -5.19
C VAL A 16 -5.03 -0.03 -6.49
N GLU A 17 -6.27 0.34 -6.76
CA GLU A 17 -6.66 1.09 -7.96
C GLU A 17 -5.91 2.41 -8.09
N ALA A 18 -5.61 3.07 -6.98
CA ALA A 18 -4.82 4.29 -6.96
C ALA A 18 -3.30 4.07 -7.11
N GLY A 19 -2.81 2.85 -6.89
CA GLY A 19 -1.38 2.61 -6.74
C GLY A 19 -0.80 3.28 -5.48
N ALA A 20 -1.59 3.32 -4.38
CA ALA A 20 -1.24 4.05 -3.17
C ALA A 20 -0.19 3.30 -2.33
N VAL A 21 1.04 3.81 -2.33
CA VAL A 21 2.18 3.27 -1.57
C VAL A 21 2.84 4.40 -0.79
N TYR A 22 2.87 4.29 0.54
CA TYR A 22 3.48 5.30 1.39
C TYR A 22 5.01 5.19 1.35
N GLU A 23 5.67 6.34 1.17
CA GLU A 23 7.14 6.45 1.03
C GLU A 23 7.72 5.47 -0.02
N HIS A 24 6.94 5.16 -1.06
CA HIS A 24 7.29 4.24 -2.17
C HIS A 24 7.60 2.79 -1.75
N LYS A 25 7.21 2.39 -0.53
CA LYS A 25 7.48 1.05 0.02
C LYS A 25 6.31 0.43 0.77
N TYR A 26 5.65 1.19 1.63
CA TYR A 26 4.65 0.66 2.55
C TYR A 26 3.26 0.60 1.91
N LEU A 27 2.71 -0.60 1.80
CA LEU A 27 1.40 -0.88 1.19
C LEU A 27 0.20 -0.64 2.13
N LEU A 28 0.35 0.22 3.13
CA LEU A 28 -0.71 0.79 3.97
C LEU A 28 -1.54 -0.22 4.80
N GLY A 29 -1.10 -1.45 4.97
CA GLY A 29 -1.93 -2.53 5.52
C GLY A 29 -2.55 -2.25 6.89
N THR A 30 -1.82 -1.63 7.82
CA THR A 30 -2.38 -1.17 9.10
C THR A 30 -3.26 0.07 8.89
N SER A 31 -2.79 1.04 8.11
CA SER A 31 -3.44 2.34 7.95
C SER A 31 -4.82 2.25 7.33
N MET A 32 -4.99 1.45 6.27
CA MET A 32 -6.28 1.28 5.58
C MET A 32 -7.29 0.44 6.36
N ALA A 33 -6.84 -0.33 7.36
CA ALA A 33 -7.75 -1.11 8.20
C ALA A 33 -8.43 -0.26 9.28
N ARG A 34 -7.80 0.81 9.75
CA ARG A 34 -8.30 1.64 10.87
C ARG A 34 -9.59 2.39 10.56
N PRO A 35 -9.84 2.94 9.37
CA PRO A 35 -11.14 3.54 9.02
C PRO A 35 -12.32 2.57 9.14
N ALA A 36 -12.15 1.30 8.72
CA ALA A 36 -13.19 0.28 8.86
C ALA A 36 -13.49 -0.01 10.33
N ILE A 37 -12.45 -0.08 11.18
CA ILE A 37 -12.60 -0.30 12.63
C ILE A 37 -13.28 0.92 13.26
N ALA A 38 -12.81 2.14 13.01
CA ALA A 38 -13.38 3.37 13.54
C ALA A 38 -14.87 3.50 13.19
N LYS A 39 -15.24 3.26 11.93
CA LYS A 39 -16.65 3.25 11.52
C LYS A 39 -17.46 2.23 12.31
N LYS A 40 -16.94 1.03 12.51
CA LYS A 40 -17.65 -0.02 13.25
C LYS A 40 -17.79 0.31 14.73
N LEU A 41 -16.78 0.91 15.34
CA LEU A 41 -16.86 1.40 16.72
C LEU A 41 -17.94 2.46 16.89
N VAL A 42 -18.03 3.43 15.96
CA VAL A 42 -19.09 4.45 15.96
C VAL A 42 -20.47 3.81 15.79
N GLU A 43 -20.65 2.87 14.86
CA GLU A 43 -21.91 2.14 14.68
C GLU A 43 -22.35 1.43 15.97
N ILE A 44 -21.42 0.78 16.67
CA ILE A 44 -21.69 0.08 17.93
C ILE A 44 -22.01 1.09 19.04
N ALA A 45 -21.21 2.16 19.17
CA ALA A 45 -21.43 3.20 20.16
C ALA A 45 -22.83 3.83 20.02
N ARG A 46 -23.25 4.14 18.80
CA ARG A 46 -24.61 4.66 18.53
C ARG A 46 -25.69 3.65 18.90
N LYS A 47 -25.50 2.37 18.54
CA LYS A 47 -26.46 1.31 18.85
C LYS A 47 -26.64 1.10 20.36
N GLU A 48 -25.55 1.14 21.11
CA GLU A 48 -25.54 0.92 22.56
C GLU A 48 -25.80 2.20 23.37
N GLY A 49 -26.02 3.35 22.74
CA GLY A 49 -26.22 4.63 23.41
C GLY A 49 -24.99 5.13 24.18
N ALA A 50 -23.79 4.69 23.77
CA ALA A 50 -22.56 5.11 24.42
C ALA A 50 -22.22 6.55 24.12
N THR A 51 -21.69 7.27 25.12
CA THR A 51 -21.28 8.69 25.01
C THR A 51 -19.78 8.86 24.76
N ALA A 52 -19.01 7.75 24.77
CA ALA A 52 -17.57 7.74 24.58
C ALA A 52 -17.10 6.47 23.88
N ILE A 53 -15.95 6.56 23.21
CA ILE A 53 -15.19 5.41 22.68
C ILE A 53 -13.81 5.41 23.32
N CYS A 54 -13.41 4.26 23.86
CA CYS A 54 -12.07 4.04 24.42
C CYS A 54 -11.21 3.25 23.42
N HIS A 55 -9.94 3.62 23.29
CA HIS A 55 -8.96 2.85 22.53
C HIS A 55 -7.64 2.70 23.30
N GLY A 56 -6.95 1.58 23.08
CA GLY A 56 -5.66 1.25 23.69
C GLY A 56 -4.43 1.59 22.83
N ALA A 57 -4.58 2.41 21.80
CA ALA A 57 -3.44 2.82 20.96
C ALA A 57 -2.42 3.61 21.78
N THR A 58 -1.14 3.23 21.68
CA THR A 58 -0.06 3.83 22.47
C THR A 58 0.20 5.30 22.07
N GLY A 59 0.72 6.09 23.00
CA GLY A 59 1.01 7.51 22.76
C GLY A 59 2.10 7.80 21.71
N LYS A 60 2.88 6.79 21.33
CA LYS A 60 3.94 6.87 20.31
C LYS A 60 3.51 6.35 18.93
N GLY A 61 2.36 5.66 18.84
CA GLY A 61 1.87 5.05 17.61
C GLY A 61 1.00 5.97 16.75
N ASN A 62 0.96 5.72 15.44
CA ASN A 62 0.08 6.41 14.51
C ASN A 62 -1.41 6.07 14.73
N ASP A 63 -1.72 4.92 15.30
CA ASP A 63 -3.07 4.40 15.40
C ASP A 63 -3.99 5.27 16.25
N GLN A 64 -3.46 5.93 17.30
CA GLN A 64 -4.23 6.91 18.06
C GLN A 64 -4.81 8.00 17.14
N ILE A 65 -4.00 8.52 16.20
CA ILE A 65 -4.42 9.56 15.26
C ILE A 65 -5.49 8.98 14.31
N ARG A 66 -5.25 7.80 13.76
CA ARG A 66 -6.14 7.13 12.80
C ARG A 66 -7.51 6.83 13.39
N PHE A 67 -7.58 6.31 14.61
CA PHE A 67 -8.86 6.07 15.31
C PHE A 67 -9.57 7.38 15.63
N GLU A 68 -8.87 8.34 16.20
CA GLU A 68 -9.50 9.57 16.65
C GLU A 68 -10.00 10.44 15.50
N LEU A 69 -9.22 10.61 14.43
CA LEU A 69 -9.67 11.34 13.25
C LEU A 69 -10.87 10.65 12.59
N GLY A 70 -10.86 9.32 12.51
CA GLY A 70 -11.99 8.56 11.99
C GLY A 70 -13.26 8.73 12.85
N ILE A 71 -13.13 8.65 14.18
CA ILE A 71 -14.25 8.83 15.10
C ILE A 71 -14.77 10.27 15.04
N LYS A 72 -13.88 11.27 15.09
CA LYS A 72 -14.27 12.69 14.99
C LYS A 72 -15.00 13.03 13.70
N ALA A 73 -14.59 12.45 12.58
CA ALA A 73 -15.26 12.65 11.31
C ALA A 73 -16.67 12.03 11.26
N LEU A 74 -16.88 10.89 11.92
CA LEU A 74 -18.15 10.14 11.87
C LEU A 74 -19.09 10.46 13.04
N ALA A 75 -18.54 10.87 14.19
CA ALA A 75 -19.30 11.10 15.42
C ALA A 75 -18.60 12.16 16.30
N PRO A 76 -18.64 13.45 15.91
CA PRO A 76 -17.91 14.53 16.60
C PRO A 76 -18.38 14.78 18.04
N ASP A 77 -19.56 14.32 18.41
CA ASP A 77 -20.15 14.42 19.74
C ASP A 77 -19.69 13.34 20.71
N LEU A 78 -19.11 12.21 20.22
CA LEU A 78 -18.59 11.16 21.09
C LEU A 78 -17.25 11.57 21.70
N LYS A 79 -17.13 11.38 23.02
CA LYS A 79 -15.86 11.57 23.73
C LYS A 79 -14.88 10.46 23.39
N ILE A 80 -13.59 10.80 23.35
CA ILE A 80 -12.51 9.83 23.17
C ILE A 80 -11.79 9.64 24.50
N ILE A 81 -11.63 8.38 24.89
CA ILE A 81 -10.87 7.97 26.08
C ILE A 81 -9.61 7.27 25.56
N ALA A 82 -8.45 7.89 25.77
CA ALA A 82 -7.15 7.39 25.34
C ALA A 82 -6.22 7.24 26.57
N PRO A 83 -6.25 6.12 27.28
CA PRO A 83 -5.58 5.94 28.58
C PRO A 83 -4.08 6.27 28.54
N TRP A 84 -3.37 5.91 27.49
CA TRP A 84 -1.94 6.21 27.33
C TRP A 84 -1.57 7.69 27.42
N ARG A 85 -2.54 8.60 27.27
CA ARG A 85 -2.35 10.05 27.40
C ARG A 85 -3.01 10.62 28.67
N MET A 86 -3.61 9.76 29.49
CA MET A 86 -4.29 10.13 30.75
C MET A 86 -3.43 9.73 31.95
N THR A 87 -2.23 10.30 32.04
CA THR A 87 -1.18 9.92 32.99
C THR A 87 -1.53 10.15 34.46
N ASP A 88 -2.54 10.96 34.75
CA ASP A 88 -3.12 11.15 36.07
C ASP A 88 -3.92 9.92 36.55
N ILE A 89 -4.58 9.21 35.64
CA ILE A 89 -5.41 8.03 35.88
C ILE A 89 -4.66 6.74 35.54
N TRP A 90 -4.01 6.70 34.36
CA TRP A 90 -3.32 5.53 33.84
C TRP A 90 -1.85 5.57 34.19
N LYS A 91 -1.38 4.57 34.97
CA LYS A 91 -0.01 4.53 35.50
C LYS A 91 0.95 3.65 34.70
N MET A 92 0.47 2.80 33.81
CA MET A 92 1.31 1.96 32.95
C MET A 92 1.93 2.82 31.83
N GLN A 93 3.25 2.74 31.67
CA GLN A 93 4.01 3.53 30.70
C GLN A 93 4.77 2.67 29.69
N SER A 94 4.84 1.37 29.94
CA SER A 94 5.55 0.43 29.08
C SER A 94 4.77 -0.87 28.90
N ARG A 95 5.21 -1.69 27.96
CA ARG A 95 4.69 -3.03 27.75
C ARG A 95 5.00 -3.95 28.94
N GLU A 96 6.14 -3.76 29.56
CA GLU A 96 6.56 -4.47 30.76
C GLU A 96 5.58 -4.23 31.90
N ASP A 97 5.10 -2.98 32.09
CA ASP A 97 4.10 -2.63 33.08
C ASP A 97 2.76 -3.35 32.80
N GLU A 98 2.34 -3.40 31.52
CA GLU A 98 1.12 -4.11 31.11
C GLU A 98 1.22 -5.61 31.37
N ILE A 99 2.37 -6.22 31.06
CA ILE A 99 2.64 -7.65 31.33
C ILE A 99 2.63 -7.93 32.83
N ALA A 100 3.28 -7.08 33.63
CA ALA A 100 3.29 -7.18 35.06
C ALA A 100 1.88 -7.08 35.66
N TYR A 101 1.07 -6.14 35.15
CA TYR A 101 -0.34 -6.00 35.51
C TYR A 101 -1.15 -7.25 35.16
N CYS A 102 -0.99 -7.79 33.97
CA CYS A 102 -1.68 -9.02 33.54
C CYS A 102 -1.32 -10.20 34.47
N LYS A 103 -0.03 -10.39 34.82
CA LYS A 103 0.41 -11.41 35.75
C LYS A 103 -0.20 -11.25 37.15
N ALA A 104 -0.18 -10.01 37.66
CA ALA A 104 -0.74 -9.70 38.99
C ALA A 104 -2.26 -9.95 39.10
N HIS A 105 -2.98 -9.84 37.98
CA HIS A 105 -4.44 -10.00 37.91
C HIS A 105 -4.90 -11.35 37.31
N GLY A 106 -3.98 -12.28 37.06
CA GLY A 106 -4.31 -13.60 36.51
C GLY A 106 -4.83 -13.55 35.07
N ILE A 107 -4.50 -12.51 34.33
CA ILE A 107 -4.85 -12.37 32.91
C ILE A 107 -3.83 -13.15 32.08
N HIS A 108 -4.27 -14.22 31.40
CA HIS A 108 -3.40 -15.04 30.58
C HIS A 108 -3.10 -14.36 29.24
N LEU A 109 -1.82 -14.18 28.95
CA LEU A 109 -1.34 -13.67 27.66
C LEU A 109 -1.05 -14.82 26.72
N PRO A 110 -1.43 -14.74 25.43
CA PRO A 110 -1.24 -15.82 24.45
C PRO A 110 0.18 -15.85 23.84
N PHE A 111 1.14 -15.16 24.45
CA PHE A 111 2.53 -15.06 23.97
C PHE A 111 3.53 -15.09 25.13
N ASP A 112 4.75 -15.52 24.84
CA ASP A 112 5.86 -15.51 25.78
C ASP A 112 6.55 -14.12 25.77
N ASP A 113 6.93 -13.65 26.96
CA ASP A 113 7.47 -12.31 27.21
C ASP A 113 8.82 -12.04 26.51
N SER A 114 9.61 -13.09 26.28
CA SER A 114 11.03 -12.96 25.95
C SER A 114 11.34 -12.68 24.47
N HIS A 115 10.38 -12.93 23.54
CA HIS A 115 10.64 -12.87 22.09
C HIS A 115 9.40 -12.36 21.29
N SER A 116 8.66 -11.40 21.82
CA SER A 116 7.44 -10.99 21.15
C SER A 116 7.58 -9.64 20.44
N TYR A 117 7.68 -9.69 19.13
CA TYR A 117 7.48 -8.49 18.30
C TYR A 117 6.09 -7.89 18.54
N SER A 118 5.98 -6.57 18.41
CA SER A 118 4.68 -5.93 18.24
C SER A 118 4.17 -6.23 16.83
N ARG A 119 2.96 -6.81 16.72
CA ARG A 119 2.42 -7.26 15.43
C ARG A 119 1.00 -6.77 15.23
N ASP A 120 0.75 -6.20 14.05
CA ASP A 120 -0.59 -5.96 13.50
C ASP A 120 -0.85 -6.91 12.34
N ARG A 121 -1.87 -7.76 12.45
CA ARG A 121 -2.22 -8.73 11.40
C ARG A 121 -3.64 -8.53 10.89
N ASN A 122 -3.78 -8.51 9.58
CA ASN A 122 -5.05 -8.60 8.88
C ASN A 122 -4.90 -9.43 7.60
N LEU A 123 -5.94 -9.47 6.75
CA LEU A 123 -5.88 -10.25 5.51
C LEU A 123 -4.85 -9.71 4.51
N TRP A 124 -4.55 -8.41 4.55
CA TRP A 124 -3.65 -7.75 3.62
C TRP A 124 -2.18 -7.93 3.99
N HIS A 125 -1.85 -7.85 5.28
CA HIS A 125 -0.47 -7.87 5.74
C HIS A 125 -0.30 -8.32 7.20
N ILE A 126 0.96 -8.45 7.60
CA ILE A 126 1.39 -8.42 8.99
C ILE A 126 2.57 -7.46 9.13
N SER A 127 2.57 -6.65 10.19
CA SER A 127 3.69 -5.80 10.59
C SER A 127 4.44 -6.41 11.76
N HIS A 128 5.74 -6.13 11.84
CA HIS A 128 6.62 -6.51 12.93
C HIS A 128 7.42 -5.29 13.37
N GLU A 129 7.36 -4.99 14.67
CA GLU A 129 8.11 -3.88 15.29
C GLU A 129 8.68 -4.34 16.63
N GLY A 130 9.72 -3.66 17.13
CA GLY A 130 10.36 -3.95 18.42
C GLY A 130 11.54 -4.90 18.34
N LEU A 131 12.11 -5.26 19.49
CA LEU A 131 13.30 -6.10 19.63
C LEU A 131 14.49 -5.52 18.85
N GLU A 132 15.26 -6.34 18.11
CA GLU A 132 16.40 -5.90 17.29
C GLU A 132 16.03 -4.90 16.21
N LEU A 133 14.74 -4.78 15.82
CA LEU A 133 14.30 -3.80 14.84
C LEU A 133 14.38 -2.35 15.37
N GLU A 134 14.47 -2.15 16.67
CA GLU A 134 14.64 -0.82 17.26
C GLU A 134 16.03 -0.24 17.01
N ASP A 135 17.01 -1.07 16.66
CA ASP A 135 18.34 -0.66 16.24
C ASP A 135 18.50 -0.86 14.72
N PRO A 136 18.52 0.23 13.90
CA PRO A 136 18.67 0.12 12.46
C PRO A 136 19.99 -0.51 11.99
N SER A 137 20.98 -0.64 12.85
CA SER A 137 22.25 -1.31 12.54
C SER A 137 22.20 -2.83 12.66
N GLN A 138 21.13 -3.37 13.26
CA GLN A 138 20.95 -4.81 13.44
C GLN A 138 20.21 -5.43 12.25
N GLU A 139 20.65 -6.63 11.85
CA GLU A 139 19.92 -7.44 10.88
C GLU A 139 18.67 -8.05 11.52
N PRO A 140 17.49 -8.01 10.84
CA PRO A 140 16.30 -8.69 11.35
C PRO A 140 16.51 -10.21 11.43
N ASN A 141 16.05 -10.83 12.50
CA ASN A 141 16.05 -12.28 12.59
C ASN A 141 14.84 -12.85 11.82
N TYR A 142 14.97 -12.95 10.49
CA TYR A 142 13.89 -13.37 9.61
C TYR A 142 13.32 -14.75 9.93
N ASP A 143 14.11 -15.69 10.46
CA ASP A 143 13.65 -17.03 10.83
C ASP A 143 12.61 -17.02 11.96
N HIS A 144 12.72 -16.06 12.88
CA HIS A 144 11.76 -15.90 13.98
C HIS A 144 10.68 -14.83 13.68
N LEU A 145 10.97 -13.92 12.76
CA LEU A 145 10.11 -12.79 12.45
C LEU A 145 9.00 -13.17 11.49
N LEU A 146 9.33 -13.87 10.37
CA LEU A 146 8.39 -14.12 9.29
C LEU A 146 7.27 -15.09 9.69
N VAL A 147 6.05 -14.79 9.24
CA VAL A 147 4.82 -15.55 9.53
C VAL A 147 4.04 -15.90 8.27
N LEU A 148 4.05 -15.02 7.26
CA LEU A 148 3.33 -15.19 6.00
C LEU A 148 4.25 -15.63 4.86
N SER A 149 5.52 -15.28 4.95
CA SER A 149 6.51 -15.46 3.89
C SER A 149 7.68 -16.31 4.38
N VAL A 150 8.49 -16.74 3.44
CA VAL A 150 9.84 -17.29 3.67
C VAL A 150 10.87 -16.33 3.09
N THR A 151 12.12 -16.40 3.52
CA THR A 151 13.18 -15.63 2.84
C THR A 151 13.43 -16.17 1.43
N PRO A 152 14.03 -15.38 0.52
CA PRO A 152 14.38 -15.85 -0.83
C PRO A 152 15.26 -17.12 -0.83
N GLU A 153 16.11 -17.28 0.17
CA GLU A 153 16.98 -18.46 0.35
C GLU A 153 16.18 -19.74 0.62
N HIS A 154 15.08 -19.61 1.36
CA HIS A 154 14.19 -20.74 1.72
C HIS A 154 13.04 -20.93 0.72
N ALA A 155 12.92 -20.04 -0.28
CA ALA A 155 11.91 -20.19 -1.32
C ALA A 155 12.30 -21.30 -2.33
N PRO A 156 11.33 -21.95 -3.01
CA PRO A 156 11.59 -22.99 -3.99
C PRO A 156 12.54 -22.54 -5.10
N ASP A 157 13.41 -23.47 -5.57
CA ASP A 157 14.31 -23.25 -6.70
C ASP A 157 13.58 -23.18 -8.05
N GLU A 158 12.35 -23.64 -8.10
CA GLU A 158 11.49 -23.52 -9.28
C GLU A 158 10.50 -22.38 -9.13
N GLY A 159 10.44 -21.51 -10.16
CA GLY A 159 9.46 -20.41 -10.18
C GLY A 159 8.08 -20.92 -10.59
N GLU A 160 7.04 -20.27 -10.08
CA GLU A 160 5.63 -20.59 -10.32
C GLU A 160 4.95 -19.50 -11.16
N TYR A 161 4.31 -19.90 -12.28
CA TYR A 161 3.53 -18.98 -13.10
C TYR A 161 2.17 -18.71 -12.46
N VAL A 162 1.77 -17.46 -12.46
CA VAL A 162 0.47 -16.99 -11.98
C VAL A 162 -0.17 -16.10 -13.04
N THR A 163 -1.46 -16.33 -13.29
CA THR A 163 -2.27 -15.52 -14.20
C THR A 163 -3.41 -14.88 -13.41
N MET A 164 -3.61 -13.58 -13.58
CA MET A 164 -4.71 -12.84 -12.98
C MET A 164 -5.56 -12.16 -14.04
N THR A 165 -6.88 -12.20 -13.88
CA THR A 165 -7.80 -11.42 -14.71
C THR A 165 -8.42 -10.29 -13.92
N PHE A 166 -8.58 -9.15 -14.59
CA PHE A 166 -9.20 -7.94 -14.05
C PHE A 166 -10.39 -7.50 -14.89
N GLU A 167 -11.38 -6.93 -14.25
CA GLU A 167 -12.52 -6.26 -14.87
C GLU A 167 -12.72 -4.90 -14.19
N LYS A 168 -12.55 -3.82 -14.97
CA LYS A 168 -12.67 -2.44 -14.47
C LYS A 168 -11.84 -2.16 -13.21
N GLY A 169 -10.59 -2.58 -13.22
CA GLY A 169 -9.63 -2.40 -12.11
C GLY A 169 -9.73 -3.44 -11.00
N VAL A 170 -10.80 -4.24 -10.96
CA VAL A 170 -11.04 -5.22 -9.90
C VAL A 170 -10.56 -6.61 -10.32
N PRO A 171 -9.74 -7.33 -9.52
CA PRO A 171 -9.32 -8.68 -9.83
C PRO A 171 -10.50 -9.66 -9.71
N THR A 172 -10.67 -10.55 -10.69
CA THR A 172 -11.80 -11.47 -10.79
C THR A 172 -11.40 -12.94 -10.74
N SER A 173 -10.16 -13.28 -11.11
CA SER A 173 -9.66 -14.66 -11.05
C SER A 173 -8.16 -14.74 -10.79
N VAL A 174 -7.73 -15.90 -10.30
CA VAL A 174 -6.33 -16.34 -10.24
C VAL A 174 -6.24 -17.72 -10.88
N ASN A 175 -5.30 -17.91 -11.83
CA ASN A 175 -5.10 -19.16 -12.57
C ASN A 175 -6.39 -19.72 -13.15
N GLY A 176 -7.22 -18.85 -13.76
CA GLY A 176 -8.50 -19.19 -14.38
C GLY A 176 -9.65 -19.48 -13.40
N LYS A 177 -9.39 -19.52 -12.09
CA LYS A 177 -10.43 -19.74 -11.07
C LYS A 177 -11.03 -18.41 -10.63
N LYS A 178 -12.31 -18.19 -10.91
CA LYS A 178 -13.07 -17.04 -10.44
C LYS A 178 -13.23 -17.06 -8.92
N MET A 179 -12.94 -15.95 -8.26
CA MET A 179 -12.98 -15.83 -6.81
C MET A 179 -13.42 -14.42 -6.40
N LYS A 180 -13.86 -14.28 -5.14
CA LYS A 180 -14.07 -12.97 -4.52
C LYS A 180 -12.71 -12.33 -4.20
N VAL A 181 -12.61 -11.00 -4.20
CA VAL A 181 -11.37 -10.27 -3.92
C VAL A 181 -10.66 -10.75 -2.65
N ALA A 182 -11.39 -10.98 -1.55
CA ALA A 182 -10.79 -11.50 -0.33
C ALA A 182 -10.16 -12.89 -0.48
N ASP A 183 -10.75 -13.75 -1.30
CA ASP A 183 -10.22 -15.10 -1.55
C ASP A 183 -9.04 -15.04 -2.54
N ILE A 184 -9.06 -14.09 -3.49
CA ILE A 184 -7.91 -13.75 -4.34
C ILE A 184 -6.71 -13.35 -3.46
N ILE A 185 -6.90 -12.41 -2.51
CA ILE A 185 -5.82 -11.97 -1.62
C ILE A 185 -5.27 -13.14 -0.79
N ARG A 186 -6.14 -14.03 -0.28
CA ARG A 186 -5.68 -15.25 0.44
C ARG A 186 -4.82 -16.16 -0.44
N GLU A 187 -5.27 -16.39 -1.66
CA GLU A 187 -4.52 -17.23 -2.61
C GLU A 187 -3.20 -16.58 -2.99
N LEU A 188 -3.19 -15.28 -3.25
CA LEU A 188 -1.97 -14.54 -3.54
C LEU A 188 -1.02 -14.49 -2.32
N ASN A 189 -1.54 -14.40 -1.09
CA ASN A 189 -0.72 -14.52 0.13
C ASN A 189 -0.04 -15.90 0.21
N ARG A 190 -0.78 -16.96 -0.11
CA ARG A 190 -0.23 -18.32 -0.14
C ARG A 190 0.88 -18.49 -1.19
N LEU A 191 0.60 -18.02 -2.41
CA LEU A 191 1.56 -18.08 -3.52
C LEU A 191 2.78 -17.19 -3.28
N GLY A 192 2.55 -15.94 -2.91
CA GLY A 192 3.61 -14.97 -2.65
C GLY A 192 4.46 -15.34 -1.45
N GLY A 193 3.84 -15.77 -0.35
CA GLY A 193 4.55 -16.22 0.85
C GLY A 193 5.47 -17.41 0.57
N LYS A 194 5.00 -18.40 -0.21
CA LYS A 194 5.79 -19.55 -0.66
C LYS A 194 7.07 -19.13 -1.41
N HIS A 195 6.99 -18.05 -2.19
CA HIS A 195 8.09 -17.56 -3.04
C HIS A 195 8.86 -16.37 -2.45
N GLY A 196 8.64 -16.03 -1.17
CA GLY A 196 9.37 -14.94 -0.50
C GLY A 196 9.00 -13.54 -0.99
N ILE A 197 7.80 -13.36 -1.57
CA ILE A 197 7.33 -12.08 -2.09
C ILE A 197 6.83 -11.19 -0.96
N GLY A 198 7.10 -9.87 -1.06
CA GLY A 198 6.44 -8.85 -0.27
C GLY A 198 6.99 -8.68 1.15
N ILE A 199 8.25 -9.03 1.38
CA ILE A 199 8.98 -8.72 2.62
C ILE A 199 9.64 -7.35 2.44
N ILE A 200 9.33 -6.41 3.32
CA ILE A 200 9.82 -5.03 3.26
C ILE A 200 10.34 -4.61 4.63
N ASP A 201 11.61 -4.26 4.72
CA ASP A 201 12.22 -3.61 5.87
C ASP A 201 12.36 -2.12 5.58
N ILE A 202 11.72 -1.28 6.38
CA ILE A 202 11.75 0.17 6.19
C ILE A 202 11.92 0.94 7.49
N VAL A 203 12.61 2.08 7.38
CA VAL A 203 12.57 3.16 8.37
C VAL A 203 11.62 4.22 7.83
N GLU A 204 10.41 4.28 8.39
CA GLU A 204 9.34 5.19 7.97
C GLU A 204 9.24 6.43 8.85
N ASN A 205 8.64 7.49 8.32
CA ASN A 205 8.32 8.69 9.09
C ASN A 205 6.90 8.58 9.66
N ARG A 206 6.78 8.47 10.99
CA ARG A 206 5.47 8.47 11.65
C ARG A 206 4.82 9.85 11.63
N VAL A 207 3.50 9.89 11.60
CA VAL A 207 2.70 11.14 11.67
C VAL A 207 3.02 11.94 12.92
N VAL A 208 3.35 11.27 14.02
CA VAL A 208 3.78 11.89 15.29
C VAL A 208 5.19 12.48 15.26
N GLY A 209 5.88 12.45 14.11
CA GLY A 209 7.15 13.17 13.87
C GLY A 209 8.43 12.39 14.13
N MET A 210 8.34 11.13 14.58
CA MET A 210 9.53 10.29 14.79
C MET A 210 9.72 9.29 13.64
N LYS A 211 10.96 8.82 13.45
CA LYS A 211 11.25 7.66 12.61
C LYS A 211 11.00 6.37 13.37
N SER A 212 10.55 5.35 12.66
CA SER A 212 10.35 4.02 13.20
C SER A 212 10.71 2.98 12.16
N ARG A 213 11.39 1.91 12.58
CA ARG A 213 11.66 0.77 11.72
C ARG A 213 10.63 -0.31 11.93
N GLY A 214 10.18 -0.91 10.85
CA GLY A 214 9.32 -2.07 10.85
C GLY A 214 9.59 -2.98 9.67
N VAL A 215 9.36 -4.27 9.86
CA VAL A 215 9.33 -5.25 8.78
C VAL A 215 7.88 -5.60 8.50
N TYR A 216 7.52 -5.56 7.22
CA TYR A 216 6.17 -5.83 6.75
C TYR A 216 6.17 -7.03 5.81
N GLU A 217 5.22 -7.94 6.00
CA GLU A 217 4.93 -9.00 5.05
C GLU A 217 3.59 -8.71 4.37
N THR A 218 3.63 -8.47 3.07
CA THR A 218 2.44 -8.16 2.25
C THR A 218 2.47 -8.95 0.94
N PRO A 219 2.59 -10.28 0.98
CA PRO A 219 2.85 -11.08 -0.22
C PRO A 219 1.76 -10.94 -1.28
N GLY A 220 0.50 -11.12 -0.93
CA GLY A 220 -0.61 -11.00 -1.87
C GLY A 220 -0.85 -9.57 -2.33
N GLY A 221 -0.68 -8.61 -1.43
CA GLY A 221 -0.81 -7.18 -1.76
C GLY A 221 0.24 -6.74 -2.77
N THR A 222 1.49 -7.16 -2.61
CA THR A 222 2.59 -6.86 -3.54
C THR A 222 2.30 -7.41 -4.94
N ILE A 223 1.86 -8.68 -5.02
CA ILE A 223 1.49 -9.28 -6.31
C ILE A 223 0.32 -8.54 -6.95
N LEU A 224 -0.71 -8.21 -6.17
CA LEU A 224 -1.91 -7.53 -6.70
C LEU A 224 -1.60 -6.13 -7.21
N MET A 225 -0.78 -5.36 -6.48
CA MET A 225 -0.35 -4.01 -6.88
C MET A 225 0.45 -4.06 -8.18
N GLU A 226 1.43 -4.97 -8.28
CA GLU A 226 2.25 -5.15 -9.47
C GLU A 226 1.42 -5.57 -10.68
N ALA A 227 0.51 -6.53 -10.51
CA ALA A 227 -0.37 -6.98 -11.59
C ALA A 227 -1.30 -5.88 -12.09
N HIS A 228 -1.85 -5.08 -11.17
CA HIS A 228 -2.71 -3.95 -11.52
C HIS A 228 -1.93 -2.87 -12.28
N GLU A 229 -0.72 -2.51 -11.82
CA GLU A 229 0.14 -1.54 -12.49
C GLU A 229 0.53 -1.99 -13.90
N GLN A 230 0.90 -3.27 -14.09
CA GLN A 230 1.21 -3.81 -15.42
C GLN A 230 0.06 -3.68 -16.41
N LEU A 231 -1.17 -3.86 -15.92
CA LEU A 231 -2.35 -3.72 -16.78
C LEU A 231 -2.62 -2.26 -17.14
N GLU A 232 -2.44 -1.35 -16.19
CA GLU A 232 -2.60 0.09 -16.44
C GLU A 232 -1.56 0.65 -17.40
N GLU A 233 -0.31 0.19 -17.34
CA GLU A 233 0.76 0.56 -18.28
C GLU A 233 0.37 0.27 -19.74
N LEU A 234 -0.46 -0.75 -19.97
CA LEU A 234 -0.92 -1.12 -21.30
C LEU A 234 -2.11 -0.27 -21.79
N ILE A 235 -2.92 0.26 -20.88
CA ILE A 235 -4.26 0.80 -21.16
C ILE A 235 -4.32 2.32 -21.01
N LEU A 236 -3.63 2.89 -20.01
CA LEU A 236 -3.72 4.32 -19.74
C LEU A 236 -2.72 5.11 -20.60
N ASP A 237 -3.15 6.25 -21.11
CA ASP A 237 -2.25 7.19 -21.75
C ASP A 237 -1.26 7.80 -20.75
N ARG A 238 -0.18 8.40 -21.29
CA ARG A 238 0.94 8.91 -20.47
C ARG A 238 0.49 9.95 -19.45
N GLU A 239 -0.32 10.91 -19.85
CA GLU A 239 -0.75 12.02 -18.99
C GLU A 239 -1.68 11.53 -17.88
N THR A 240 -2.60 10.63 -18.19
CA THR A 240 -3.51 10.00 -17.22
C THR A 240 -2.74 9.14 -16.22
N LEU A 241 -1.82 8.29 -16.69
CA LEU A 241 -1.01 7.42 -15.83
C LEU A 241 -0.11 8.23 -14.89
N GLU A 242 0.57 9.27 -15.42
CA GLU A 242 1.42 10.15 -14.62
C GLU A 242 0.62 10.90 -13.54
N THR A 243 -0.53 11.45 -13.90
CA THR A 243 -1.42 12.15 -12.96
C THR A 243 -1.93 11.19 -11.89
N LYS A 244 -2.35 9.99 -12.29
CA LYS A 244 -2.80 8.95 -11.36
C LYS A 244 -1.72 8.56 -10.36
N LYS A 245 -0.46 8.36 -10.80
CA LYS A 245 0.67 8.04 -9.91
C LYS A 245 0.92 9.14 -8.87
N LYS A 246 0.83 10.41 -9.25
CA LYS A 246 0.94 11.55 -8.32
C LYS A 246 -0.20 11.55 -7.29
N LEU A 247 -1.42 11.36 -7.73
CA LEU A 247 -2.60 11.29 -6.86
C LEU A 247 -2.59 10.03 -5.97
N GLY A 248 -2.07 8.91 -6.46
CA GLY A 248 -1.86 7.69 -5.67
C GLY A 248 -0.90 7.90 -4.51
N SER A 249 0.21 8.60 -4.75
CA SER A 249 1.14 9.00 -3.68
C SER A 249 0.48 9.94 -2.65
N GLN A 250 -0.32 10.89 -3.11
CA GLN A 250 -1.08 11.78 -2.23
C GLN A 250 -2.14 11.01 -1.43
N LEU A 251 -2.84 10.06 -2.06
CA LEU A 251 -3.80 9.19 -1.36
C LEU A 251 -3.10 8.36 -0.29
N ALA A 252 -1.92 7.82 -0.58
CA ALA A 252 -1.14 7.06 0.40
C ALA A 252 -0.84 7.88 1.66
N GLN A 253 -0.46 9.15 1.50
CA GLN A 253 -0.25 10.07 2.62
C GLN A 253 -1.54 10.33 3.40
N VAL A 254 -2.64 10.62 2.70
CA VAL A 254 -3.96 10.86 3.31
C VAL A 254 -4.43 9.65 4.13
N VAL A 255 -4.25 8.44 3.60
CA VAL A 255 -4.61 7.18 4.28
C VAL A 255 -3.68 6.94 5.48
N TYR A 256 -2.38 7.12 5.30
CA TYR A 256 -1.37 6.93 6.34
C TYR A 256 -1.62 7.83 7.56
N GLU A 257 -2.02 9.08 7.32
CA GLU A 257 -2.33 10.09 8.33
C GLU A 257 -3.72 9.93 8.98
N GLY A 258 -4.50 8.93 8.61
CA GLY A 258 -5.83 8.68 9.16
C GLY A 258 -6.94 9.61 8.63
N LYS A 259 -6.71 10.29 7.52
CA LYS A 259 -7.62 11.25 6.88
C LYS A 259 -8.57 10.60 5.87
N TRP A 260 -8.99 9.35 6.12
CA TRP A 260 -9.86 8.59 5.22
C TRP A 260 -11.20 9.27 4.93
N PHE A 261 -11.81 9.89 5.93
CA PHE A 261 -13.13 10.53 5.82
C PHE A 261 -12.99 12.03 5.52
N THR A 262 -12.25 12.37 4.46
CA THR A 262 -12.04 13.78 4.05
C THR A 262 -12.47 14.01 2.60
N PRO A 263 -12.91 15.22 2.24
CA PRO A 263 -13.23 15.55 0.85
C PRO A 263 -12.07 15.34 -0.11
N LEU A 264 -10.82 15.56 0.32
CA LEU A 264 -9.63 15.32 -0.51
C LEU A 264 -9.53 13.84 -0.91
N ARG A 265 -9.70 12.91 0.07
CA ARG A 265 -9.70 11.47 -0.23
C ARG A 265 -10.80 11.11 -1.24
N GLU A 266 -12.00 11.68 -1.05
CA GLU A 266 -13.15 11.42 -1.94
C GLU A 266 -12.89 11.92 -3.37
N ALA A 267 -12.32 13.13 -3.52
CA ALA A 267 -11.98 13.69 -4.82
C ALA A 267 -10.90 12.86 -5.55
N ILE A 268 -9.85 12.44 -4.84
CA ILE A 268 -8.82 11.57 -5.42
C ILE A 268 -9.44 10.24 -5.84
N GLN A 269 -10.28 9.64 -4.98
CA GLN A 269 -10.94 8.38 -5.29
C GLN A 269 -11.81 8.48 -6.55
N ALA A 270 -12.61 9.54 -6.67
CA ALA A 270 -13.44 9.77 -7.85
C ALA A 270 -12.63 9.88 -9.15
N PHE A 271 -11.48 10.57 -9.10
CA PHE A 271 -10.54 10.60 -10.23
C PHE A 271 -10.04 9.19 -10.56
N VAL A 272 -9.55 8.45 -9.57
CA VAL A 272 -9.02 7.10 -9.76
C VAL A 272 -10.08 6.18 -10.34
N GLU A 273 -11.29 6.14 -9.78
CA GLU A 273 -12.41 5.31 -10.29
C GLU A 273 -12.73 5.61 -11.75
N SER A 274 -12.64 6.88 -12.16
CA SER A 274 -12.87 7.25 -13.56
C SER A 274 -11.86 6.63 -14.52
N THR A 275 -10.61 6.43 -14.08
CA THR A 275 -9.54 5.81 -14.88
C THR A 275 -9.69 4.30 -14.99
N GLN A 276 -10.42 3.65 -14.07
CA GLN A 276 -10.54 2.19 -14.02
C GLN A 276 -11.55 1.61 -15.02
N LYS A 277 -12.34 2.46 -15.65
CA LYS A 277 -13.42 2.03 -16.55
C LYS A 277 -13.00 1.00 -17.61
N TYR A 278 -11.78 1.13 -18.12
CA TYR A 278 -11.22 0.28 -19.19
C TYR A 278 -10.09 -0.63 -18.71
N VAL A 279 -9.73 -0.59 -17.41
CA VAL A 279 -8.66 -1.43 -16.85
C VAL A 279 -9.18 -2.87 -16.72
N THR A 280 -9.21 -3.56 -17.86
CA THR A 280 -9.76 -4.91 -18.02
C THR A 280 -8.80 -5.72 -18.89
N GLY A 281 -8.44 -6.91 -18.42
CA GLY A 281 -7.51 -7.78 -19.14
C GLY A 281 -6.92 -8.88 -18.28
N GLU A 282 -5.86 -9.49 -18.79
CA GLU A 282 -5.15 -10.58 -18.13
C GLU A 282 -3.66 -10.22 -17.98
N VAL A 283 -3.12 -10.51 -16.81
CA VAL A 283 -1.70 -10.34 -16.48
C VAL A 283 -1.12 -11.68 -16.07
N LYS A 284 0.00 -12.05 -16.67
CA LYS A 284 0.76 -13.26 -16.34
C LYS A 284 2.15 -12.89 -15.85
N PHE A 285 2.58 -13.51 -14.78
CA PHE A 285 3.92 -13.34 -14.21
C PHE A 285 4.42 -14.65 -13.61
N LYS A 286 5.72 -14.70 -13.33
CA LYS A 286 6.41 -15.79 -12.67
C LYS A 286 6.92 -15.31 -11.31
N LEU A 287 6.52 -15.99 -10.25
CA LEU A 287 7.02 -15.77 -8.88
C LEU A 287 8.28 -16.59 -8.69
N TYR A 288 9.35 -15.96 -8.25
CA TYR A 288 10.62 -16.63 -8.05
C TYR A 288 11.52 -15.90 -7.05
N LYS A 289 11.80 -16.53 -5.93
CA LYS A 289 12.79 -16.07 -4.92
C LYS A 289 12.71 -14.55 -4.63
N GLY A 290 11.57 -14.09 -4.15
CA GLY A 290 11.32 -12.69 -3.81
C GLY A 290 10.97 -11.79 -5.00
N ASN A 291 11.00 -12.29 -6.24
CA ASN A 291 10.77 -11.50 -7.44
C ASN A 291 9.45 -11.84 -8.13
N ILE A 292 8.85 -10.82 -8.72
CA ILE A 292 7.72 -10.92 -9.65
C ILE A 292 8.24 -10.61 -11.04
N ILE A 293 8.31 -11.62 -11.91
CA ILE A 293 8.88 -11.51 -13.25
C ILE A 293 7.73 -11.41 -14.25
N LYS A 294 7.64 -10.31 -15.01
CA LYS A 294 6.61 -10.11 -16.05
C LYS A 294 6.69 -11.21 -17.10
N ALA A 295 5.55 -11.82 -17.43
CA ALA A 295 5.45 -12.91 -18.41
C ALA A 295 4.37 -12.68 -19.48
N GLY A 296 3.71 -11.54 -19.47
CA GLY A 296 2.77 -11.10 -20.49
C GLY A 296 1.56 -10.38 -19.91
N THR A 297 1.01 -9.44 -20.67
CA THR A 297 -0.19 -8.69 -20.34
C THR A 297 -1.04 -8.52 -21.59
N THR A 298 -2.34 -8.76 -21.50
CA THR A 298 -3.27 -8.60 -22.60
C THR A 298 -4.51 -7.81 -22.17
N SER A 299 -5.01 -6.94 -23.06
CA SER A 299 -6.23 -6.19 -22.84
C SER A 299 -6.93 -5.90 -24.17
N PRO A 300 -8.28 -5.96 -24.22
CA PRO A 300 -9.01 -5.46 -25.37
C PRO A 300 -8.96 -3.92 -25.51
N TYR A 301 -8.48 -3.22 -24.46
CA TYR A 301 -8.34 -1.76 -24.43
C TYR A 301 -6.87 -1.30 -24.49
N SER A 302 -5.97 -2.17 -24.98
CA SER A 302 -4.55 -1.87 -25.12
C SER A 302 -4.31 -0.66 -26.02
N LEU A 303 -3.51 0.30 -25.55
CA LEU A 303 -2.95 1.38 -26.37
C LEU A 303 -1.65 0.95 -27.07
N TYR A 304 -1.08 -0.19 -26.68
CA TYR A 304 0.09 -0.73 -27.37
C TYR A 304 -0.33 -1.28 -28.75
N ASN A 305 0.19 -0.66 -29.79
CA ASN A 305 -0.02 -1.09 -31.17
C ASN A 305 1.29 -1.67 -31.71
N GLU A 306 1.31 -2.98 -31.94
CA GLU A 306 2.51 -3.69 -32.41
C GLU A 306 3.04 -3.13 -33.74
N SER A 307 2.17 -2.76 -34.66
CA SER A 307 2.57 -2.19 -35.96
C SER A 307 3.25 -0.83 -35.86
N LEU A 308 2.85 -0.01 -34.86
CA LEU A 308 3.49 1.30 -34.58
C LEU A 308 4.78 1.15 -33.77
N ALA A 309 4.85 0.17 -32.90
CA ALA A 309 5.99 -0.05 -32.01
C ALA A 309 7.08 -0.96 -32.58
N SER A 310 6.81 -1.62 -33.72
CA SER A 310 7.72 -2.60 -34.32
C SER A 310 8.93 -1.92 -34.98
N PHE A 311 10.11 -2.48 -34.75
CA PHE A 311 11.33 -2.11 -35.45
C PHE A 311 11.51 -2.84 -36.80
N THR A 312 10.59 -3.77 -37.16
CA THR A 312 10.74 -4.68 -38.32
C THR A 312 9.66 -4.50 -39.38
N THR A 313 8.55 -3.83 -39.07
CA THR A 313 7.47 -3.55 -40.02
C THR A 313 7.56 -2.13 -40.52
N GLY A 314 7.12 -1.90 -41.78
CA GLY A 314 7.15 -0.61 -42.41
C GLY A 314 6.40 0.50 -41.68
N ASP A 315 6.72 1.70 -42.01
CA ASP A 315 6.34 2.92 -41.32
C ASP A 315 4.82 3.17 -41.34
N MET A 316 4.19 3.19 -40.19
CA MET A 316 2.77 3.51 -40.02
C MET A 316 2.52 5.04 -39.95
N TYR A 317 3.59 5.83 -39.81
CA TYR A 317 3.55 7.31 -39.80
C TYR A 317 4.77 7.88 -40.54
N ASP A 318 4.68 9.15 -40.95
CA ASP A 318 5.78 9.84 -41.61
C ASP A 318 6.82 10.26 -40.56
N HIS A 319 8.05 9.72 -40.62
CA HIS A 319 9.16 10.06 -39.73
C HIS A 319 9.52 11.53 -39.72
N HIS A 320 9.22 12.27 -40.82
CA HIS A 320 9.45 13.71 -40.91
C HIS A 320 8.54 14.52 -39.98
N ASP A 321 7.43 13.99 -39.51
CA ASP A 321 6.60 14.65 -38.50
C ASP A 321 7.36 14.94 -37.21
N ALA A 322 8.36 14.11 -36.89
CA ALA A 322 9.23 14.31 -35.74
C ALA A 322 10.12 15.55 -35.84
N ASP A 323 10.53 15.98 -37.04
CA ASP A 323 11.42 17.12 -37.26
C ASP A 323 10.80 18.42 -36.74
N GLY A 324 9.55 18.67 -37.10
CA GLY A 324 8.78 19.84 -36.65
C GLY A 324 8.53 19.81 -35.13
N PHE A 325 8.14 18.65 -34.61
CA PHE A 325 7.93 18.46 -33.18
C PHE A 325 9.20 18.73 -32.40
N ILE A 326 10.33 18.10 -32.77
CA ILE A 326 11.62 18.23 -32.05
C ILE A 326 12.10 19.69 -32.10
N THR A 327 11.94 20.37 -33.26
CA THR A 327 12.34 21.77 -33.40
C THR A 327 11.59 22.68 -32.44
N LEU A 328 10.26 22.58 -32.36
CA LEU A 328 9.45 23.41 -31.48
C LEU A 328 9.61 23.03 -30.00
N PHE A 329 9.61 21.73 -29.69
CA PHE A 329 9.77 21.24 -28.33
C PHE A 329 11.15 21.54 -27.75
N GLY A 330 12.18 21.51 -28.60
CA GLY A 330 13.57 21.85 -28.23
C GLY A 330 13.89 23.36 -28.22
N LEU A 331 12.99 24.23 -28.68
CA LEU A 331 13.24 25.66 -28.82
C LEU A 331 13.69 26.34 -27.52
N PRO A 332 13.09 26.11 -26.35
CA PRO A 332 13.54 26.71 -25.09
C PRO A 332 14.99 26.31 -24.72
N LEU A 333 15.39 25.08 -25.03
CA LEU A 333 16.75 24.59 -24.79
C LEU A 333 17.76 25.30 -25.69
N LYS A 334 17.40 25.46 -26.99
CA LYS A 334 18.20 26.20 -27.99
C LYS A 334 18.39 27.64 -27.57
N VAL A 335 17.31 28.36 -27.23
CA VAL A 335 17.36 29.75 -26.77
C VAL A 335 18.24 29.91 -25.54
N ARG A 336 18.07 29.04 -24.56
CA ARG A 336 18.93 29.04 -23.37
C ARG A 336 20.41 28.84 -23.70
N ALA A 337 20.72 27.90 -24.59
CA ALA A 337 22.10 27.63 -24.97
C ALA A 337 22.75 28.83 -25.68
N LEU A 338 22.03 29.50 -26.57
CA LEU A 338 22.51 30.71 -27.24
C LEU A 338 22.76 31.86 -26.25
N MET A 339 21.82 32.11 -25.35
CA MET A 339 21.97 33.10 -24.28
C MET A 339 23.23 32.83 -23.43
N MET A 340 23.45 31.58 -23.02
CA MET A 340 24.64 31.22 -22.22
C MET A 340 25.95 31.37 -22.99
N GLN A 341 25.97 31.21 -24.30
CA GLN A 341 27.13 31.47 -25.16
C GLN A 341 27.44 32.99 -25.21
N GLU A 342 26.42 33.82 -25.38
CA GLU A 342 26.56 35.28 -25.38
C GLU A 342 27.13 35.76 -24.02
N VAL A 343 26.58 35.32 -22.89
CA VAL A 343 27.06 35.65 -21.55
C VAL A 343 28.53 35.24 -21.37
N LYS A 344 28.92 34.06 -21.83
CA LYS A 344 30.35 33.65 -21.76
C LYS A 344 31.27 34.50 -22.61
N ASN A 345 30.81 34.92 -23.77
CA ASN A 345 31.63 35.76 -24.67
C ASN A 345 31.78 37.19 -24.12
N ASN A 346 30.73 37.71 -23.47
CA ASN A 346 30.77 39.08 -22.86
C ASN A 346 31.56 39.14 -21.56
N ASN A 347 31.85 38.00 -20.92
CA ASN A 347 32.66 37.90 -19.67
C ASN A 347 34.12 37.53 -19.93
N LYS A 348 34.55 37.45 -21.19
CA LYS A 348 35.95 37.35 -21.64
C LYS A 348 36.44 38.68 -22.10
#